data_27fbfaf020b8c28f099c907c5f2f3949
#
_entry.id   27fbfaf020b8c28f099c907c5f2f3949
#
_cell.length_a   1.000
_cell.length_b   1.000
_cell.length_c   1.000
_cell.angle_alpha   90.00
_cell.angle_beta   90.00
_cell.angle_gamma   90.00
#
_symmetry.space_group_name_H-M   'P 1'
#
loop_
_entity.id
_entity.type
_entity.pdbx_description
1 polymer ?
#
loop_
_entity_poly.entity_id
_entity_poly.type
_entity_poly.pdbx_seq_one_letter_code
_entity_poly.pdbx_strand_id
1 'polypeptide(L)'
;MGLDEQKAIEEEFLRSWERMEIFFSEDNMPWLTQMLPLIRVLRARGYVRKLRAGQSMITFIVSRSREHGLRTGQPSLAFTITALKGIRAQLIGDNVNVVITTDRIEITPEIEELLIPLLAYPID
;
A
#
# COMPACT_ATOMS: atom_id res chain seq x y z
N MET A 1 -16.12 16.05 9.43
CA MET A 1 -15.22 15.20 10.24
C MET A 1 -14.49 16.07 11.25
N GLY A 2 -14.53 15.71 12.52
CA GLY A 2 -13.86 16.46 13.57
C GLY A 2 -12.35 16.18 13.60
N LEU A 3 -11.58 17.10 14.25
CA LEU A 3 -10.13 16.94 14.37
C LEU A 3 -9.74 15.67 15.12
N ASP A 4 -10.49 15.30 16.17
CA ASP A 4 -10.20 14.10 16.94
C ASP A 4 -10.41 12.82 16.13
N GLU A 5 -11.44 12.80 15.30
CA GLU A 5 -11.68 11.67 14.42
C GLU A 5 -10.61 11.57 13.34
N GLN A 6 -10.18 12.70 12.79
CA GLN A 6 -9.11 12.73 11.81
C GLN A 6 -7.80 12.21 12.40
N LYS A 7 -7.46 12.61 13.62
CA LYS A 7 -6.27 12.11 14.30
C LYS A 7 -6.36 10.61 14.56
N ALA A 8 -7.53 10.12 14.95
CA ALA A 8 -7.73 8.70 15.17
C ALA A 8 -7.51 7.90 13.90
N ILE A 9 -8.01 8.38 12.76
CA ILE A 9 -7.80 7.75 11.46
C ILE A 9 -6.32 7.72 11.09
N GLU A 10 -5.63 8.86 11.26
CA GLU A 10 -4.21 8.93 10.96
C GLU A 10 -3.38 7.97 11.82
N GLU A 11 -3.73 7.82 13.09
CA GLU A 11 -3.07 6.86 13.97
C GLU A 11 -3.36 5.41 13.56
N GLU A 12 -4.58 5.11 13.17
CA GLU A 12 -4.94 3.78 12.66
C GLU A 12 -4.14 3.46 11.40
N PHE A 13 -3.99 4.42 10.50
CA PHE A 13 -3.19 4.25 9.30
C PHE A 13 -1.72 4.02 9.66
N LEU A 14 -1.15 4.86 10.52
CA LEU A 14 0.23 4.69 10.97
C LEU A 14 0.48 3.30 11.54
N ARG A 15 -0.41 2.81 12.40
CA ARG A 15 -0.28 1.47 12.98
C ARG A 15 -0.36 0.37 11.91
N SER A 16 -1.15 0.58 10.85
CA SER A 16 -1.22 -0.39 9.78
C SER A 16 0.12 -0.55 9.06
N TRP A 17 0.84 0.55 8.86
CA TRP A 17 2.18 0.52 8.27
C TRP A 17 3.20 -0.18 9.18
N GLU A 18 3.12 0.07 10.49
CA GLU A 18 3.97 -0.61 11.47
C GLU A 18 3.75 -2.13 11.44
N ARG A 19 2.49 -2.56 11.39
CA ARG A 19 2.17 -3.98 11.29
C ARG A 19 2.71 -4.60 10.00
N MET A 20 2.69 -3.85 8.91
CA MET A 20 3.20 -4.35 7.63
C MET A 20 4.72 -4.48 7.62
N GLU A 21 5.43 -3.55 8.26
CA GLU A 21 6.88 -3.70 8.41
C GLU A 21 7.22 -4.96 9.22
N ILE A 22 6.45 -5.26 10.26
CA ILE A 22 6.64 -6.48 11.04
C ILE A 22 6.33 -7.73 10.19
N PHE A 23 5.20 -7.73 9.50
CA PHE A 23 4.80 -8.86 8.66
C PHE A 23 5.86 -9.19 7.60
N PHE A 24 6.34 -8.18 6.88
CA PHE A 24 7.31 -8.40 5.80
C PHE A 24 8.75 -8.58 6.31
N SER A 25 8.99 -8.46 7.61
CA SER A 25 10.30 -8.72 8.22
C SER A 25 10.40 -10.10 8.89
N GLU A 26 9.30 -10.88 8.91
CA GLU A 26 9.29 -12.20 9.55
C GLU A 26 10.17 -13.20 8.79
N ASP A 27 10.86 -14.07 9.55
CA ASP A 27 11.82 -15.03 8.99
C ASP A 27 11.18 -16.18 8.23
N ASN A 28 9.88 -16.38 8.35
CA ASN A 28 9.17 -17.51 7.72
C ASN A 28 9.26 -17.50 6.20
N MET A 29 9.37 -16.32 5.60
CA MET A 29 9.50 -16.16 4.16
C MET A 29 10.54 -15.07 3.86
N PRO A 30 11.83 -15.42 3.92
CA PRO A 30 12.90 -14.41 3.82
C PRO A 30 12.85 -13.56 2.55
N TRP A 31 12.36 -14.11 1.44
CA TRP A 31 12.27 -13.38 0.18
C TRP A 31 11.26 -12.21 0.24
N LEU A 32 10.29 -12.25 1.17
CA LEU A 32 9.34 -11.15 1.36
C LEU A 32 10.01 -9.91 1.94
N THR A 33 11.16 -10.05 2.60
CA THR A 33 11.86 -8.89 3.16
C THR A 33 12.28 -7.90 2.08
N GLN A 34 12.33 -8.32 0.83
CA GLN A 34 12.63 -7.45 -0.30
C GLN A 34 11.55 -6.36 -0.50
N MET A 35 10.37 -6.53 0.10
CA MET A 35 9.32 -5.51 0.07
C MET A 35 9.60 -4.35 1.05
N LEU A 36 10.42 -4.56 2.08
CA LEU A 36 10.66 -3.55 3.11
C LEU A 36 11.18 -2.22 2.57
N PRO A 37 12.17 -2.19 1.65
CA PRO A 37 12.62 -0.90 1.11
C PRO A 37 11.51 -0.10 0.45
N LEU A 38 10.61 -0.77 -0.27
CA LEU A 38 9.46 -0.12 -0.92
C LEU A 38 8.51 0.46 0.13
N ILE A 39 8.18 -0.31 1.17
CA ILE A 39 7.32 0.14 2.26
C ILE A 39 7.93 1.36 2.94
N ARG A 40 9.23 1.31 3.23
CA ARG A 40 9.95 2.40 3.91
C ARG A 40 10.01 3.67 3.06
N VAL A 41 10.17 3.53 1.75
CA VAL A 41 10.16 4.69 0.84
C VAL A 41 8.79 5.38 0.88
N LEU A 42 7.71 4.63 0.77
CA LEU A 42 6.36 5.19 0.82
C LEU A 42 6.09 5.84 2.18
N ARG A 43 6.55 5.21 3.26
CA ARG A 43 6.41 5.76 4.60
C ARG A 43 7.17 7.08 4.73
N ALA A 44 8.40 7.14 4.23
CA ALA A 44 9.23 8.34 4.27
C ALA A 44 8.64 9.48 3.43
N ARG A 45 7.89 9.17 2.38
CA ARG A 45 7.22 10.15 1.52
C ARG A 45 5.91 10.68 2.10
N GLY A 46 5.52 10.22 3.29
CA GLY A 46 4.36 10.75 4.01
C GLY A 46 3.03 10.05 3.74
N TYR A 47 3.03 8.94 3.01
CA TYR A 47 1.79 8.20 2.74
C TYR A 47 1.23 7.50 3.98
N VAL A 48 2.02 7.36 5.01
CA VAL A 48 1.69 6.65 6.25
C VAL A 48 0.45 7.19 6.95
N ARG A 49 0.15 8.49 6.80
CA ARG A 49 -1.03 9.11 7.40
C ARG A 49 -2.18 9.30 6.43
N LYS A 50 -1.96 9.02 5.16
CA LYS A 50 -2.94 9.24 4.09
C LYS A 50 -3.56 7.96 3.58
N LEU A 51 -2.86 6.85 3.71
CA LEU A 51 -3.26 5.55 3.19
C LEU A 51 -3.13 4.48 4.27
N ARG A 52 -4.06 3.53 4.25
CA ARG A 52 -3.96 2.33 5.06
C ARG A 52 -3.09 1.32 4.35
N ALA A 53 -2.17 0.70 5.08
CA ALA A 53 -1.37 -0.41 4.59
C ALA A 53 -1.99 -1.74 5.02
N GLY A 54 -1.88 -2.74 4.16
CA GLY A 54 -2.38 -4.07 4.44
C GLY A 54 -1.69 -5.09 3.56
N GLN A 55 -2.15 -6.33 3.67
CA GLN A 55 -1.60 -7.40 2.84
C GLN A 55 -2.70 -8.42 2.52
N SER A 56 -2.52 -9.10 1.42
CA SER A 56 -3.30 -10.27 1.07
C SER A 56 -2.29 -11.32 0.63
N MET A 57 -2.14 -12.37 1.45
CA MET A 57 -1.09 -13.37 1.25
C MET A 57 0.29 -12.69 1.19
N ILE A 58 0.95 -12.67 0.04
CA ILE A 58 2.29 -12.10 -0.16
C ILE A 58 2.26 -10.72 -0.81
N THR A 59 1.08 -10.17 -1.04
CA THR A 59 0.90 -8.88 -1.73
C THR A 59 0.76 -7.77 -0.70
N PHE A 60 1.53 -6.69 -0.87
CA PHE A 60 1.40 -5.48 -0.07
C PHE A 60 0.38 -4.56 -0.73
N ILE A 61 -0.59 -4.05 0.05
CA ILE A 61 -1.72 -3.29 -0.48
C ILE A 61 -1.86 -1.98 0.27
N VAL A 62 -2.10 -0.89 -0.47
CA VAL A 62 -2.47 0.40 0.13
C VAL A 62 -3.82 0.86 -0.42
N SER A 63 -4.61 1.51 0.44
CA SER A 63 -5.94 2.01 0.10
C SER A 63 -6.35 3.14 1.04
N ARG A 64 -7.53 3.72 0.80
CA ARG A 64 -8.13 4.69 1.71
C ARG A 64 -9.18 4.05 2.62
N SER A 65 -9.22 2.74 2.70
CA SER A 65 -10.14 2.02 3.57
C SER A 65 -9.75 2.23 5.04
N ARG A 66 -10.69 2.64 5.86
CA ARG A 66 -10.47 2.82 7.30
C ARG A 66 -10.37 1.49 8.03
N GLU A 67 -11.16 0.52 7.61
CA GLU A 67 -11.21 -0.78 8.25
C GLU A 67 -10.33 -1.80 7.53
N HIS A 68 -10.00 -2.88 8.24
CA HIS A 68 -9.24 -3.98 7.68
C HIS A 68 -10.01 -4.65 6.55
N GLY A 69 -9.30 -4.94 5.46
CA GLY A 69 -9.87 -5.59 4.29
C GLY A 69 -10.16 -4.59 3.17
N LEU A 70 -10.41 -5.14 2.00
CA LEU A 70 -10.75 -4.35 0.81
C LEU A 70 -12.25 -4.15 0.75
N ARG A 71 -12.68 -2.90 0.64
CA ARG A 71 -14.09 -2.60 0.47
C ARG A 71 -14.44 -2.57 -1.00
N THR A 72 -15.61 -3.11 -1.33
CA THR A 72 -16.15 -3.03 -2.68
C THR A 72 -16.33 -1.56 -3.07
N GLY A 73 -15.84 -1.21 -4.24
CA GLY A 73 -15.91 0.17 -4.74
C GLY A 73 -14.77 1.07 -4.32
N GLN A 74 -13.94 0.65 -3.37
CA GLN A 74 -12.75 1.40 -2.99
C GLN A 74 -11.56 0.95 -3.83
N PRO A 75 -10.84 1.86 -4.50
CA PRO A 75 -9.64 1.47 -5.23
C PRO A 75 -8.51 1.11 -4.28
N SER A 76 -7.63 0.23 -4.73
CA SER A 76 -6.44 -0.17 -4.00
C SER A 76 -5.26 -0.28 -4.95
N LEU A 77 -4.06 -0.12 -4.42
CA LEU A 77 -2.82 -0.35 -5.17
C LEU A 77 -2.09 -1.51 -4.52
N ALA A 78 -1.90 -2.58 -5.29
CA ALA A 78 -1.30 -3.82 -4.84
C ALA A 78 0.10 -3.98 -5.43
N PHE A 79 1.06 -4.36 -4.59
CA PHE A 79 2.45 -4.59 -4.97
C PHE A 79 2.81 -6.04 -4.75
N THR A 80 3.26 -6.71 -5.79
CA THR A 80 3.67 -8.11 -5.73
C THR A 80 5.08 -8.25 -6.29
N ILE A 81 5.94 -8.99 -5.58
CA ILE A 81 7.29 -9.28 -6.05
C ILE A 81 7.19 -10.32 -7.18
N THR A 82 7.79 -10.03 -8.32
CA THR A 82 7.75 -10.94 -9.47
C THR A 82 8.84 -12.00 -9.38
N ALA A 83 8.72 -13.06 -10.16
CA ALA A 83 9.71 -14.13 -10.24
C ALA A 83 11.09 -13.63 -10.69
N LEU A 84 11.14 -12.51 -11.41
CA LEU A 84 12.38 -11.90 -11.88
C LEU A 84 12.94 -10.86 -10.89
N LYS A 85 12.44 -10.86 -9.65
CA LYS A 85 12.85 -9.94 -8.58
C LYS A 85 12.53 -8.48 -8.86
N GLY A 86 11.54 -8.23 -9.71
CA GLY A 86 10.97 -6.92 -9.91
C GLY A 86 9.70 -6.74 -9.10
N ILE A 87 8.94 -5.70 -9.40
CA ILE A 87 7.67 -5.41 -8.75
C ILE A 87 6.56 -5.28 -9.77
N ARG A 88 5.39 -5.82 -9.44
CA ARG A 88 4.17 -5.61 -10.19
C ARG A 88 3.26 -4.73 -9.33
N ALA A 89 2.95 -3.53 -9.81
CA ALA A 89 2.03 -2.61 -9.14
C ALA A 89 0.73 -2.62 -9.92
N GLN A 90 -0.38 -2.90 -9.24
CA GLN A 90 -1.70 -2.98 -9.87
C GLN A 90 -2.69 -2.09 -9.14
N LEU A 91 -3.20 -1.10 -9.84
CA LEU A 91 -4.29 -0.25 -9.36
C LEU A 91 -5.62 -0.88 -9.78
N ILE A 92 -6.41 -1.26 -8.78
CA ILE A 92 -7.70 -1.91 -8.98
C ILE A 92 -8.80 -1.07 -8.35
N GLY A 93 -9.86 -0.81 -9.08
CA GLY A 93 -11.04 -0.11 -8.58
C GLY A 93 -12.20 -0.29 -9.55
N ASP A 94 -13.31 0.40 -9.29
CA ASP A 94 -14.44 0.39 -10.20
C ASP A 94 -14.00 1.03 -11.53
N ASN A 95 -14.09 0.29 -12.62
CA ASN A 95 -13.74 0.75 -13.96
C ASN A 95 -12.25 1.11 -14.15
N VAL A 96 -11.37 0.72 -13.20
CA VAL A 96 -9.94 0.99 -13.31
C VAL A 96 -9.17 -0.29 -13.04
N ASN A 97 -8.26 -0.61 -13.96
CA ASN A 97 -7.33 -1.71 -13.78
C ASN A 97 -6.06 -1.37 -14.56
N VAL A 98 -5.05 -0.86 -13.84
CA VAL A 98 -3.76 -0.46 -14.43
C VAL A 98 -2.66 -1.29 -13.81
N VAL A 99 -1.83 -1.90 -14.63
CA VAL A 99 -0.70 -2.72 -14.18
C VAL A 99 0.59 -2.13 -14.71
N ILE A 100 1.56 -1.94 -13.80
CA ILE A 100 2.92 -1.54 -14.16
C ILE A 100 3.85 -2.61 -13.58
N THR A 101 4.71 -3.17 -14.41
CA THR A 101 5.71 -4.15 -13.99
C THR A 101 7.10 -3.58 -14.26
N THR A 102 7.97 -3.65 -13.26
CA THR A 102 9.35 -3.20 -13.36
C THR A 102 10.30 -4.35 -13.06
N ASP A 103 11.56 -4.19 -13.44
CA ASP A 103 12.60 -5.18 -13.18
C ASP A 103 13.29 -4.98 -11.81
N ARG A 104 12.85 -3.99 -11.04
CA ARG A 104 13.38 -3.68 -9.71
C ARG A 104 12.25 -3.44 -8.72
N ILE A 105 12.51 -3.71 -7.45
CA ILE A 105 11.56 -3.44 -6.37
C ILE A 105 11.80 -2.01 -5.90
N GLU A 106 11.22 -1.05 -6.61
CA GLU A 106 11.34 0.37 -6.29
C GLU A 106 10.09 1.13 -6.72
N ILE A 107 9.87 2.31 -6.14
CA ILE A 107 8.77 3.19 -6.52
C ILE A 107 9.26 4.12 -7.63
N THR A 108 8.93 3.76 -8.87
CA THR A 108 9.22 4.61 -10.03
C THR A 108 8.22 5.77 -10.08
N PRO A 109 8.52 6.85 -10.83
CA PRO A 109 7.55 7.95 -11.00
C PRO A 109 6.20 7.46 -11.56
N GLU A 110 6.21 6.51 -12.48
CA GLU A 110 4.99 5.96 -13.07
C GLU A 110 4.16 5.21 -12.03
N ILE A 111 4.79 4.44 -11.15
CA ILE A 111 4.11 3.74 -10.06
C ILE A 111 3.56 4.76 -9.05
N GLU A 112 4.33 5.80 -8.72
CA GLU A 112 3.87 6.81 -7.77
C GLU A 112 2.64 7.55 -8.30
N GLU A 113 2.53 7.75 -9.61
CA GLU A 113 1.34 8.36 -10.21
C GLU A 113 0.07 7.53 -9.95
N LEU A 114 0.19 6.22 -9.76
CA LEU A 114 -0.96 5.38 -9.43
C LEU A 114 -1.52 5.65 -8.04
N LEU A 115 -0.77 6.32 -7.17
CA LEU A 115 -1.25 6.70 -5.84
C LEU A 115 -2.19 7.92 -5.89
N ILE A 116 -2.09 8.73 -6.93
CA ILE A 116 -2.90 9.96 -7.07
C ILE A 116 -4.40 9.64 -7.05
N PRO A 117 -4.91 8.68 -7.83
CA PRO A 117 -6.33 8.33 -7.76
C PRO A 117 -6.77 7.86 -6.38
N LEU A 118 -5.91 7.15 -5.65
CA LEU A 118 -6.26 6.70 -4.29
C LEU A 118 -6.46 7.89 -3.37
N LEU A 119 -5.58 8.88 -3.43
CA LEU A 119 -5.64 10.06 -2.56
C LEU A 119 -6.87 10.92 -2.84
N ALA A 120 -7.46 10.80 -4.01
CA ALA A 120 -8.68 11.52 -4.38
C ALA A 120 -9.95 10.89 -3.83
N TYR A 121 -9.89 9.64 -3.38
CA TYR A 121 -11.06 8.97 -2.80
C TYR A 121 -11.24 9.34 -1.33
N PRO A 122 -12.50 9.39 -0.85
CA PRO A 122 -12.74 9.61 0.57
C PRO A 122 -12.28 8.40 1.39
N ILE A 123 -11.94 8.66 2.65
CA ILE A 123 -11.64 7.61 3.61
C ILE A 123 -12.96 6.96 4.01
N ASP A 124 -13.01 5.65 3.91
CA ASP A 124 -14.24 4.92 4.20
C ASP A 124 -14.02 3.81 5.24
#